data_91fb940fdca30bb48c46bffa412b1a6c
#
_entry.id   91fb940fdca30bb48c46bffa412b1a6c
#
_cell.length_a   1.000
_cell.length_b   1.000
_cell.length_c   1.000
_cell.angle_alpha   90.00
_cell.angle_beta   90.00
_cell.angle_gamma   90.00
#
_symmetry.space_group_name_H-M   'P 1'
#
loop_
_entity.id
_entity.type
_entity.pdbx_description
1 polymer ?
#
loop_
_entity_poly.entity_id
_entity_poly.type
_entity_poly.pdbx_seq_one_letter_code
_entity_poly.pdbx_strand_id
1 'polypeptide(L)'
;MSVLQTPEKGPVIHDWRPEDPAFWGRSGKQTARRNLWISIPALLLAFAVWMVWSTVIVRLNAIGFSFSTDQLFWLAALPGLSGATLRIFYSFMVPIFGGRRWTALSTASLLIPALWMGFAVQNPSTPYNVFVLIALLCGFGGGNFASSMSNISFFYPKSQQGTALGLNAGLGNLGVSVMQFCVPLVISFGVFGFMGGQPQVLADGSSLWLQNAGFIWVPFILAVTVIAWFGMNDLSSARASFSEQAVIFKRKHNWLMCWLYLATFGSFIGFSAAFPLLIKTSFPEVIALKFAFLGPLVGALVRPLGGWLADKLGGAKVTLWNFVLMIVMVFGVLHFLPKGGEGGSFYGFLGMFMLLFITTGVGNGSTFRMIPVIFRTLHEKSALGRKPEQREQALKNAGKESAAVLGFSSAIGAFGAFFIPKSFGTSMALTGGPEMAFYMFVGFYLSCIVVTWWWYARKGAATPC
;
A
#
# COMPACT_ATOMS: atom_id res chain seq x y z
N MET A 1 -35.64 -3.28 -33.94
CA MET A 1 -34.39 -3.99 -34.32
C MET A 1 -33.23 -3.19 -33.81
N SER A 2 -32.64 -3.55 -32.66
CA SER A 2 -31.42 -2.92 -32.14
C SER A 2 -30.24 -3.37 -33.00
N VAL A 3 -29.60 -2.43 -33.68
CA VAL A 3 -28.35 -2.66 -34.41
C VAL A 3 -27.36 -3.32 -33.44
N LEU A 4 -26.98 -4.55 -33.77
CA LEU A 4 -25.92 -5.29 -33.07
C LEU A 4 -24.61 -4.56 -33.33
N GLN A 5 -24.29 -3.57 -32.47
CA GLN A 5 -22.97 -2.94 -32.51
C GLN A 5 -21.94 -3.95 -32.02
N THR A 6 -21.04 -4.32 -32.93
CA THR A 6 -19.83 -5.08 -32.60
C THR A 6 -19.03 -4.33 -31.52
N PRO A 7 -18.35 -5.05 -30.60
CA PRO A 7 -17.50 -4.39 -29.59
C PRO A 7 -16.50 -3.45 -30.27
N GLU A 8 -16.40 -2.21 -29.78
CA GLU A 8 -15.40 -1.26 -30.24
C GLU A 8 -13.99 -1.86 -30.10
N LYS A 9 -13.33 -2.11 -31.22
CA LYS A 9 -11.97 -2.69 -31.30
C LYS A 9 -10.89 -1.59 -31.25
N GLY A 10 -11.04 -0.61 -30.39
CA GLY A 10 -10.06 0.49 -30.25
C GLY A 10 -9.42 0.57 -28.86
N PRO A 11 -8.31 1.33 -28.73
CA PRO A 11 -7.72 1.60 -27.43
C PRO A 11 -8.61 2.46 -26.54
N VAL A 12 -9.55 3.23 -27.12
CA VAL A 12 -10.53 4.06 -26.42
C VAL A 12 -11.91 3.49 -26.64
N ILE A 13 -12.65 3.27 -25.55
CA ILE A 13 -14.03 2.77 -25.57
C ILE A 13 -14.96 3.95 -25.24
N HIS A 14 -15.89 4.26 -26.16
CA HIS A 14 -16.83 5.37 -26.01
C HIS A 14 -18.15 4.91 -25.40
N ASP A 15 -18.64 3.72 -25.72
CA ASP A 15 -19.86 3.14 -25.15
C ASP A 15 -19.51 2.08 -24.10
N TRP A 16 -19.58 2.46 -22.82
CA TRP A 16 -19.30 1.57 -21.70
C TRP A 16 -20.47 1.56 -20.72
N ARG A 17 -21.18 0.43 -20.66
CA ARG A 17 -22.43 0.24 -19.86
C ARG A 17 -22.31 -0.97 -18.94
N PRO A 18 -21.46 -0.93 -17.88
CA PRO A 18 -21.23 -2.11 -17.03
C PRO A 18 -22.48 -2.55 -16.25
N GLU A 19 -23.45 -1.65 -16.02
CA GLU A 19 -24.69 -1.94 -15.31
C GLU A 19 -25.76 -2.60 -16.22
N ASP A 20 -25.57 -2.62 -17.53
CA ASP A 20 -26.43 -3.33 -18.48
C ASP A 20 -26.07 -4.82 -18.54
N PRO A 21 -26.93 -5.75 -18.06
CA PRO A 21 -26.60 -7.18 -18.01
C PRO A 21 -26.32 -7.78 -19.40
N ALA A 22 -26.99 -7.28 -20.44
CA ALA A 22 -26.82 -7.79 -21.81
C ALA A 22 -25.46 -7.34 -22.38
N PHE A 23 -25.06 -6.10 -22.16
CA PHE A 23 -23.73 -5.58 -22.50
C PHE A 23 -22.64 -6.31 -21.70
N TRP A 24 -22.83 -6.44 -20.40
CA TRP A 24 -21.88 -7.08 -19.51
C TRP A 24 -21.61 -8.54 -19.89
N GLY A 25 -22.67 -9.31 -20.16
CA GLY A 25 -22.55 -10.71 -20.56
C GLY A 25 -21.86 -10.93 -21.91
N ARG A 26 -22.06 -10.02 -22.87
CA ARG A 26 -21.50 -10.16 -24.24
C ARG A 26 -20.02 -9.77 -24.35
N SER A 27 -19.62 -8.65 -23.79
CA SER A 27 -18.27 -8.09 -24.00
C SER A 27 -17.68 -7.37 -22.78
N GLY A 28 -18.52 -6.75 -21.95
CA GLY A 28 -18.08 -5.92 -20.84
C GLY A 28 -17.20 -6.69 -19.86
N LYS A 29 -17.64 -7.86 -19.42
CA LYS A 29 -16.93 -8.72 -18.47
C LYS A 29 -15.53 -9.12 -18.94
N GLN A 30 -15.37 -9.49 -20.21
CA GLN A 30 -14.09 -9.91 -20.77
C GLN A 30 -13.10 -8.73 -20.82
N THR A 31 -13.58 -7.56 -21.27
CA THR A 31 -12.78 -6.34 -21.33
C THR A 31 -12.36 -5.88 -19.93
N ALA A 32 -13.28 -5.85 -18.97
CA ALA A 32 -13.00 -5.48 -17.59
C ALA A 32 -11.98 -6.44 -16.96
N ARG A 33 -12.14 -7.75 -17.16
CA ARG A 33 -11.22 -8.78 -16.67
C ARG A 33 -9.82 -8.62 -17.25
N ARG A 34 -9.69 -8.35 -18.56
CA ARG A 34 -8.39 -8.08 -19.19
C ARG A 34 -7.70 -6.88 -18.57
N ASN A 35 -8.40 -5.75 -18.41
CA ASN A 35 -7.84 -4.55 -17.79
C ASN A 35 -7.42 -4.81 -16.33
N LEU A 36 -8.20 -5.56 -15.55
CA LEU A 36 -7.86 -5.94 -14.19
C LEU A 36 -6.58 -6.78 -14.13
N TRP A 37 -6.47 -7.83 -14.96
CA TRP A 37 -5.32 -8.73 -14.93
C TRP A 37 -4.03 -8.10 -15.45
N ILE A 38 -4.11 -7.00 -16.21
CA ILE A 38 -2.95 -6.17 -16.58
C ILE A 38 -2.63 -5.16 -15.45
N SER A 39 -3.65 -4.61 -14.81
CA SER A 39 -3.50 -3.66 -13.69
C SER A 39 -2.78 -4.28 -12.49
N ILE A 40 -3.06 -5.55 -12.17
CA ILE A 40 -2.48 -6.26 -11.02
C ILE A 40 -0.95 -6.30 -11.07
N PRO A 41 -0.29 -6.84 -12.13
CA PRO A 41 1.17 -6.84 -12.20
C PRO A 41 1.78 -5.43 -12.24
N ALA A 42 1.12 -4.45 -12.86
CA ALA A 42 1.57 -3.06 -12.82
C ALA A 42 1.59 -2.52 -11.38
N LEU A 43 0.54 -2.81 -10.62
CA LEU A 43 0.45 -2.42 -9.22
C LEU A 43 1.41 -3.19 -8.31
N LEU A 44 1.64 -4.49 -8.57
CA LEU A 44 2.62 -5.31 -7.87
C LEU A 44 4.04 -4.73 -8.02
N LEU A 45 4.45 -4.41 -9.26
CA LEU A 45 5.75 -3.78 -9.53
C LEU A 45 5.86 -2.39 -8.88
N ALA A 46 4.77 -1.63 -8.85
CA ALA A 46 4.72 -0.35 -8.17
C ALA A 46 5.01 -0.49 -6.67
N PHE A 47 4.40 -1.45 -5.99
CA PHE A 47 4.68 -1.75 -4.58
C PHE A 47 6.10 -2.29 -4.36
N ALA A 48 6.62 -3.11 -5.27
CA ALA A 48 7.98 -3.64 -5.20
C ALA A 48 9.02 -2.50 -5.24
N VAL A 49 8.93 -1.61 -6.23
CA VAL A 49 9.84 -0.46 -6.34
C VAL A 49 9.65 0.53 -5.21
N TRP A 50 8.39 0.77 -4.79
CA TRP A 50 8.09 1.67 -3.67
C TRP A 50 8.81 1.26 -2.38
N MET A 51 8.86 -0.04 -2.09
CA MET A 51 9.39 -0.58 -0.83
C MET A 51 10.82 -1.14 -0.92
N VAL A 52 11.48 -1.03 -2.09
CA VAL A 52 12.81 -1.64 -2.31
C VAL A 52 13.88 -1.15 -1.33
N TRP A 53 13.78 0.11 -0.86
CA TRP A 53 14.69 0.65 0.13
C TRP A 53 14.68 -0.13 1.44
N SER A 54 13.59 -0.76 1.82
CA SER A 54 13.52 -1.59 3.04
C SER A 54 14.56 -2.71 3.06
N THR A 55 14.98 -3.21 1.90
CA THR A 55 16.00 -4.26 1.77
C THR A 55 17.39 -3.70 1.47
N VAL A 56 17.47 -2.68 0.65
CA VAL A 56 18.75 -2.07 0.23
C VAL A 56 19.51 -1.45 1.41
N ILE A 57 18.83 -0.70 2.27
CA ILE A 57 19.43 -0.04 3.45
C ILE A 57 20.12 -1.01 4.39
N VAL A 58 19.70 -2.25 4.45
CA VAL A 58 20.30 -3.29 5.31
C VAL A 58 21.72 -3.64 4.86
N ARG A 59 22.05 -3.41 3.58
CA ARG A 59 23.32 -3.80 2.95
C ARG A 59 24.26 -2.63 2.65
N LEU A 60 23.78 -1.38 2.65
CA LEU A 60 24.60 -0.22 2.23
C LEU A 60 25.93 -0.11 2.98
N ASN A 61 25.90 -0.18 4.31
CA ASN A 61 27.12 -0.03 5.09
C ASN A 61 28.08 -1.23 4.91
N ALA A 62 27.55 -2.39 4.54
CA ALA A 62 28.40 -3.57 4.27
C ALA A 62 29.19 -3.46 2.96
N ILE A 63 28.75 -2.61 2.03
CA ILE A 63 29.42 -2.39 0.73
C ILE A 63 30.25 -1.10 0.67
N GLY A 64 30.53 -0.49 1.84
CA GLY A 64 31.46 0.62 1.95
C GLY A 64 30.85 2.00 2.22
N PHE A 65 29.51 2.12 2.35
CA PHE A 65 28.89 3.35 2.83
C PHE A 65 28.98 3.45 4.36
N SER A 66 28.97 4.68 4.89
CA SER A 66 29.09 4.95 6.33
C SER A 66 27.91 5.80 6.80
N PHE A 67 26.68 5.29 6.59
CA PHE A 67 25.47 5.99 7.00
C PHE A 67 25.09 5.63 8.44
N SER A 68 24.65 6.64 9.19
CA SER A 68 24.09 6.41 10.53
C SER A 68 22.78 5.64 10.48
N THR A 69 22.40 5.01 11.59
CA THR A 69 21.13 4.29 11.70
C THR A 69 19.92 5.21 11.38
N ASP A 70 19.94 6.47 11.86
CA ASP A 70 18.88 7.43 11.53
C ASP A 70 18.83 7.74 10.02
N GLN A 71 19.98 7.93 9.37
CA GLN A 71 20.05 8.12 7.92
C GLN A 71 19.46 6.93 7.14
N LEU A 72 19.73 5.71 7.57
CA LEU A 72 19.17 4.51 6.96
C LEU A 72 17.65 4.44 7.14
N PHE A 73 17.11 4.75 8.31
CA PHE A 73 15.67 4.84 8.54
C PHE A 73 15.02 5.99 7.75
N TRP A 74 15.72 7.10 7.54
CA TRP A 74 15.26 8.15 6.63
C TRP A 74 15.08 7.63 5.20
N LEU A 75 16.05 6.89 4.65
CA LEU A 75 15.96 6.29 3.32
C LEU A 75 14.79 5.29 3.23
N ALA A 76 14.48 4.57 4.30
CA ALA A 76 13.30 3.70 4.36
C ALA A 76 11.98 4.50 4.39
N ALA A 77 11.97 5.69 5.00
CA ALA A 77 10.80 6.53 5.20
C ALA A 77 10.43 7.39 3.97
N LEU A 78 11.43 7.92 3.26
CA LEU A 78 11.24 8.88 2.18
C LEU A 78 10.33 8.39 1.03
N PRO A 79 10.41 7.13 0.57
CA PRO A 79 9.45 6.61 -0.40
C PRO A 79 8.00 6.68 0.10
N GLY A 80 7.80 6.51 1.42
CA GLY A 80 6.50 6.64 2.07
C GLY A 80 5.95 8.06 1.98
N LEU A 81 6.78 9.07 2.24
CA LEU A 81 6.41 10.48 2.16
C LEU A 81 5.97 10.87 0.74
N SER A 82 6.84 10.62 -0.23
CA SER A 82 6.57 10.97 -1.63
C SER A 82 5.42 10.15 -2.21
N GLY A 83 5.37 8.84 -1.92
CA GLY A 83 4.31 7.96 -2.42
C GLY A 83 2.93 8.31 -1.89
N ALA A 84 2.81 8.63 -0.60
CA ALA A 84 1.55 9.08 0.00
C ALA A 84 1.10 10.42 -0.60
N THR A 85 2.02 11.38 -0.75
CA THR A 85 1.74 12.67 -1.37
C THR A 85 1.30 12.51 -2.83
N LEU A 86 2.05 11.75 -3.63
CA LEU A 86 1.72 11.49 -5.02
C LEU A 86 0.38 10.75 -5.18
N ARG A 87 -0.01 9.91 -4.22
CA ARG A 87 -1.28 9.19 -4.26
C ARG A 87 -2.48 10.14 -4.35
N ILE A 88 -2.40 11.31 -3.72
CA ILE A 88 -3.44 12.34 -3.80
C ILE A 88 -3.58 12.82 -5.25
N PHE A 89 -2.47 13.14 -5.92
CA PHE A 89 -2.47 13.63 -7.30
C PHE A 89 -2.83 12.52 -8.30
N TYR A 90 -2.31 11.32 -8.11
CA TYR A 90 -2.55 10.18 -9.02
C TYR A 90 -4.01 9.74 -9.07
N SER A 91 -4.82 10.05 -8.05
CA SER A 91 -6.26 9.78 -8.06
C SER A 91 -7.00 10.51 -9.18
N PHE A 92 -6.45 11.63 -9.67
CA PHE A 92 -7.04 12.45 -10.73
C PHE A 92 -6.47 12.16 -12.13
N MET A 93 -5.42 11.35 -12.22
CA MET A 93 -4.71 11.15 -13.49
C MET A 93 -5.49 10.30 -14.49
N VAL A 94 -6.30 9.34 -14.03
CA VAL A 94 -7.12 8.50 -14.90
C VAL A 94 -8.17 9.31 -15.65
N PRO A 95 -8.95 10.19 -15.01
CA PRO A 95 -9.87 11.11 -15.71
C PRO A 95 -9.20 12.07 -16.71
N ILE A 96 -7.93 12.41 -16.50
CA ILE A 96 -7.19 13.38 -17.33
C ILE A 96 -6.52 12.69 -18.53
N PHE A 97 -5.76 11.62 -18.27
CA PHE A 97 -4.91 10.97 -19.28
C PHE A 97 -5.52 9.69 -19.87
N GLY A 98 -6.54 9.13 -19.22
CA GLY A 98 -7.06 7.79 -19.50
C GLY A 98 -6.35 6.71 -18.69
N GLY A 99 -7.06 5.62 -18.41
CA GLY A 99 -6.56 4.53 -17.56
C GLY A 99 -5.39 3.77 -18.17
N ARG A 100 -5.48 3.45 -19.46
CA ARG A 100 -4.44 2.75 -20.24
C ARG A 100 -3.14 3.56 -20.27
N ARG A 101 -3.25 4.80 -20.77
CA ARG A 101 -2.09 5.68 -20.92
C ARG A 101 -1.41 5.96 -19.59
N TRP A 102 -2.21 6.27 -18.57
CA TRP A 102 -1.66 6.56 -17.25
C TRP A 102 -1.00 5.32 -16.61
N THR A 103 -1.62 4.14 -16.69
CA THR A 103 -1.01 2.90 -16.17
C THR A 103 0.32 2.62 -16.84
N ALA A 104 0.40 2.75 -18.17
CA ALA A 104 1.66 2.53 -18.89
C ALA A 104 2.73 3.56 -18.52
N LEU A 105 2.40 4.87 -18.50
CA LEU A 105 3.35 5.94 -18.17
C LEU A 105 3.84 5.86 -16.72
N SER A 106 2.93 5.64 -15.78
CA SER A 106 3.27 5.54 -14.37
C SER A 106 4.04 4.26 -14.02
N THR A 107 3.81 3.16 -14.76
CA THR A 107 4.63 1.96 -14.65
C THR A 107 6.02 2.21 -15.25
N ALA A 108 6.12 2.81 -16.43
CA ALA A 108 7.40 3.16 -17.05
C ALA A 108 8.26 4.09 -16.17
N SER A 109 7.63 5.03 -15.45
CA SER A 109 8.35 5.94 -14.55
C SER A 109 9.13 5.24 -13.44
N LEU A 110 8.74 4.01 -13.07
CA LEU A 110 9.47 3.17 -12.10
C LEU A 110 10.87 2.76 -12.58
N LEU A 111 11.14 2.82 -13.90
CA LEU A 111 12.48 2.59 -14.44
C LEU A 111 13.50 3.58 -13.90
N ILE A 112 13.08 4.83 -13.65
CA ILE A 112 13.98 5.91 -13.21
C ILE A 112 14.63 5.54 -11.87
N PRO A 113 13.88 5.33 -10.77
CA PRO A 113 14.50 4.97 -9.49
C PRO A 113 15.15 3.58 -9.52
N ALA A 114 14.59 2.61 -10.26
CA ALA A 114 15.15 1.26 -10.32
C ALA A 114 16.54 1.24 -10.98
N LEU A 115 16.70 1.90 -12.13
CA LEU A 115 17.97 2.02 -12.81
C LEU A 115 18.96 2.87 -12.03
N TRP A 116 18.51 4.05 -11.56
CA TRP A 116 19.41 4.96 -10.86
C TRP A 116 19.92 4.35 -9.54
N MET A 117 19.08 3.64 -8.79
CA MET A 117 19.52 2.88 -7.62
C MET A 117 20.59 1.85 -8.00
N GLY A 118 20.36 1.07 -9.03
CA GLY A 118 21.30 0.05 -9.48
C GLY A 118 22.67 0.63 -9.83
N PHE A 119 22.75 1.81 -10.44
CA PHE A 119 24.01 2.48 -10.72
C PHE A 119 24.62 3.14 -9.49
N ALA A 120 23.80 3.80 -8.64
CA ALA A 120 24.28 4.57 -7.50
C ALA A 120 24.95 3.71 -6.42
N VAL A 121 24.44 2.48 -6.18
CA VAL A 121 25.02 1.57 -5.16
C VAL A 121 26.36 0.97 -5.57
N GLN A 122 26.76 1.03 -6.83
CA GLN A 122 28.03 0.49 -7.33
C GLN A 122 29.23 1.41 -7.01
N ASN A 123 28.96 2.69 -6.71
CA ASN A 123 30.02 3.65 -6.40
C ASN A 123 29.96 4.05 -4.92
N PRO A 124 30.92 3.61 -4.08
CA PRO A 124 30.97 3.98 -2.66
C PRO A 124 31.09 5.49 -2.39
N SER A 125 31.50 6.27 -3.40
CA SER A 125 31.58 7.74 -3.31
C SER A 125 30.25 8.43 -3.60
N THR A 126 29.18 7.70 -3.90
CA THR A 126 27.85 8.29 -4.13
C THR A 126 27.39 9.00 -2.86
N PRO A 127 27.12 10.33 -2.93
CA PRO A 127 26.73 11.09 -1.75
C PRO A 127 25.32 10.70 -1.27
N TYR A 128 25.08 10.84 0.02
CA TYR A 128 23.79 10.52 0.67
C TYR A 128 22.59 11.20 0.00
N ASN A 129 22.73 12.45 -0.45
CA ASN A 129 21.66 13.21 -1.10
C ASN A 129 21.18 12.57 -2.41
N VAL A 130 22.02 11.84 -3.13
CA VAL A 130 21.61 11.06 -4.31
C VAL A 130 20.67 9.94 -3.89
N PHE A 131 20.98 9.22 -2.82
CA PHE A 131 20.10 8.18 -2.29
C PHE A 131 18.78 8.75 -1.78
N VAL A 132 18.79 9.92 -1.14
CA VAL A 132 17.58 10.65 -0.75
C VAL A 132 16.68 10.92 -1.97
N LEU A 133 17.26 11.42 -3.06
CA LEU A 133 16.49 11.70 -4.28
C LEU A 133 15.93 10.41 -4.91
N ILE A 134 16.72 9.35 -5.00
CA ILE A 134 16.27 8.06 -5.52
C ILE A 134 15.13 7.49 -4.64
N ALA A 135 15.26 7.60 -3.30
CA ALA A 135 14.23 7.15 -2.37
C ALA A 135 12.91 7.92 -2.57
N LEU A 136 12.97 9.23 -2.78
CA LEU A 136 11.79 10.04 -3.11
C LEU A 136 11.18 9.63 -4.44
N LEU A 137 11.97 9.33 -5.47
CA LEU A 137 11.48 8.86 -6.78
C LEU A 137 10.83 7.47 -6.71
N CYS A 138 11.24 6.61 -5.78
CA CYS A 138 10.54 5.34 -5.54
C CYS A 138 9.07 5.55 -5.12
N GLY A 139 8.71 6.72 -4.62
CA GLY A 139 7.34 7.12 -4.33
C GLY A 139 6.40 7.12 -5.54
N PHE A 140 6.90 7.13 -6.78
CA PHE A 140 6.08 6.92 -7.98
C PHE A 140 5.25 5.64 -7.85
N GLY A 141 5.83 4.57 -7.29
CA GLY A 141 5.12 3.33 -7.02
C GLY A 141 3.98 3.49 -6.00
N GLY A 142 4.21 4.27 -4.93
CA GLY A 142 3.18 4.53 -3.92
C GLY A 142 1.94 5.25 -4.48
N GLY A 143 2.14 6.17 -5.43
CA GLY A 143 1.07 6.88 -6.12
C GLY A 143 0.16 5.97 -6.95
N ASN A 144 0.73 4.94 -7.58
CA ASN A 144 0.01 4.05 -8.52
C ASN A 144 -1.19 3.32 -7.92
N PHE A 145 -1.24 3.15 -6.61
CA PHE A 145 -2.39 2.53 -5.97
C PHE A 145 -3.69 3.30 -6.25
N ALA A 146 -3.68 4.62 -6.09
CA ALA A 146 -4.88 5.43 -6.26
C ALA A 146 -5.39 5.43 -7.71
N SER A 147 -4.50 5.60 -8.68
CA SER A 147 -4.87 5.57 -10.10
C SER A 147 -5.32 4.19 -10.56
N SER A 148 -4.65 3.13 -10.11
CA SER A 148 -5.04 1.75 -10.41
C SER A 148 -6.43 1.42 -9.88
N MET A 149 -6.72 1.77 -8.60
CA MET A 149 -8.04 1.54 -8.00
C MET A 149 -9.13 2.35 -8.71
N SER A 150 -8.86 3.62 -9.01
CA SER A 150 -9.76 4.49 -9.76
C SER A 150 -10.08 3.89 -11.14
N ASN A 151 -9.05 3.50 -11.90
CA ASN A 151 -9.22 2.92 -13.23
C ASN A 151 -10.11 1.67 -13.21
N ILE A 152 -9.80 0.71 -12.37
CA ILE A 152 -10.55 -0.56 -12.29
C ILE A 152 -11.98 -0.33 -11.82
N SER A 153 -12.23 0.67 -10.97
CA SER A 153 -13.58 1.00 -10.51
C SER A 153 -14.52 1.39 -11.65
N PHE A 154 -14.02 2.03 -12.71
CA PHE A 154 -14.83 2.41 -13.88
C PHE A 154 -15.18 1.23 -14.79
N PHE A 155 -14.40 0.15 -14.76
CA PHE A 155 -14.63 -1.01 -15.61
C PHE A 155 -15.72 -1.95 -15.07
N TYR A 156 -15.96 -1.99 -13.74
CA TYR A 156 -16.82 -3.00 -13.13
C TYR A 156 -18.19 -2.44 -12.70
N PRO A 157 -19.29 -3.24 -12.84
CA PRO A 157 -20.58 -2.90 -12.27
C PRO A 157 -20.47 -2.86 -10.74
N LYS A 158 -21.31 -2.05 -10.09
CA LYS A 158 -21.29 -1.87 -8.63
C LYS A 158 -21.38 -3.17 -7.85
N SER A 159 -22.13 -4.13 -8.34
CA SER A 159 -22.29 -5.47 -7.72
C SER A 159 -21.00 -6.28 -7.67
N GLN A 160 -20.05 -6.06 -8.58
CA GLN A 160 -18.79 -6.80 -8.68
C GLN A 160 -17.55 -5.94 -8.39
N GLN A 161 -17.74 -4.62 -8.26
CA GLN A 161 -16.65 -3.65 -8.07
C GLN A 161 -15.83 -3.94 -6.81
N GLY A 162 -16.48 -4.29 -5.70
CA GLY A 162 -15.79 -4.61 -4.44
C GLY A 162 -14.82 -5.78 -4.57
N THR A 163 -15.23 -6.85 -5.26
CA THR A 163 -14.38 -8.02 -5.53
C THR A 163 -13.20 -7.67 -6.44
N ALA A 164 -13.45 -6.92 -7.52
CA ALA A 164 -12.40 -6.52 -8.45
C ALA A 164 -11.35 -5.61 -7.79
N LEU A 165 -11.79 -4.62 -7.02
CA LEU A 165 -10.90 -3.72 -6.29
C LEU A 165 -10.15 -4.44 -5.17
N GLY A 166 -10.83 -5.35 -4.46
CA GLY A 166 -10.19 -6.19 -3.45
C GLY A 166 -9.09 -7.08 -4.01
N LEU A 167 -9.33 -7.69 -5.18
CA LEU A 167 -8.34 -8.50 -5.89
C LEU A 167 -7.15 -7.64 -6.37
N ASN A 168 -7.43 -6.49 -7.00
CA ASN A 168 -6.40 -5.57 -7.47
C ASN A 168 -5.51 -5.07 -6.32
N ALA A 169 -6.12 -4.61 -5.23
CA ALA A 169 -5.39 -4.13 -4.06
C ALA A 169 -4.63 -5.26 -3.34
N GLY A 170 -5.24 -6.42 -3.15
CA GLY A 170 -4.64 -7.56 -2.43
C GLY A 170 -3.41 -8.09 -3.15
N LEU A 171 -3.56 -8.42 -4.44
CA LEU A 171 -2.45 -8.93 -5.24
C LEU A 171 -1.38 -7.86 -5.52
N GLY A 172 -1.77 -6.58 -5.64
CA GLY A 172 -0.82 -5.47 -5.74
C GLY A 172 0.04 -5.34 -4.48
N ASN A 173 -0.55 -5.39 -3.29
CA ASN A 173 0.17 -5.30 -2.02
C ASN A 173 1.19 -6.43 -1.81
N LEU A 174 0.99 -7.61 -2.43
CA LEU A 174 1.98 -8.70 -2.42
C LEU A 174 3.33 -8.27 -3.02
N GLY A 175 3.37 -7.21 -3.83
CA GLY A 175 4.62 -6.67 -4.39
C GLY A 175 5.67 -6.36 -3.32
N VAL A 176 5.26 -5.96 -2.12
CA VAL A 176 6.18 -5.71 -0.99
C VAL A 176 6.89 -7.01 -0.57
N SER A 177 6.13 -8.06 -0.31
CA SER A 177 6.70 -9.36 0.11
C SER A 177 7.47 -10.05 -1.02
N VAL A 178 6.97 -9.95 -2.26
CA VAL A 178 7.68 -10.47 -3.45
C VAL A 178 9.05 -9.79 -3.59
N MET A 179 9.11 -8.47 -3.44
CA MET A 179 10.37 -7.74 -3.48
C MET A 179 11.29 -8.16 -2.33
N GLN A 180 10.79 -8.20 -1.10
CA GLN A 180 11.60 -8.57 0.07
C GLN A 180 12.06 -10.04 0.04
N PHE A 181 11.36 -10.91 -0.69
CA PHE A 181 11.79 -12.29 -0.94
C PHE A 181 12.80 -12.38 -2.09
N CYS A 182 12.54 -11.72 -3.22
CA CYS A 182 13.37 -11.85 -4.43
C CYS A 182 14.70 -11.10 -4.29
N VAL A 183 14.72 -9.90 -3.70
CA VAL A 183 15.95 -9.08 -3.61
C VAL A 183 17.09 -9.81 -2.91
N PRO A 184 16.94 -10.44 -1.74
CA PRO A 184 18.02 -11.19 -1.10
C PRO A 184 18.60 -12.31 -1.98
N LEU A 185 17.78 -12.93 -2.81
CA LEU A 185 18.22 -13.97 -3.73
C LEU A 185 19.05 -13.40 -4.87
N VAL A 186 18.53 -12.37 -5.56
CA VAL A 186 19.18 -11.84 -6.78
C VAL A 186 20.45 -11.03 -6.50
N ILE A 187 20.59 -10.46 -5.31
CA ILE A 187 21.83 -9.75 -4.93
C ILE A 187 22.98 -10.70 -4.59
N SER A 188 22.72 -12.01 -4.42
CA SER A 188 23.74 -13.02 -4.13
C SER A 188 24.37 -13.60 -5.40
N PHE A 189 23.90 -13.22 -6.60
CA PHE A 189 24.35 -13.77 -7.87
C PHE A 189 24.52 -12.67 -8.93
N GLY A 190 25.44 -12.89 -9.86
CA GLY A 190 25.63 -12.05 -11.05
C GLY A 190 24.55 -12.28 -12.11
N VAL A 191 23.28 -11.98 -11.82
CA VAL A 191 22.10 -12.31 -12.64
C VAL A 191 22.20 -11.75 -14.06
N PHE A 192 22.79 -10.55 -14.23
CA PHE A 192 22.87 -9.88 -15.53
C PHE A 192 24.23 -10.03 -16.22
N GLY A 193 25.11 -10.92 -15.70
CA GLY A 193 26.44 -11.15 -16.25
C GLY A 193 27.26 -9.84 -16.39
N PHE A 194 27.88 -9.64 -17.55
CA PHE A 194 28.68 -8.43 -17.78
C PHE A 194 27.88 -7.11 -17.81
N MET A 195 26.58 -7.16 -18.10
CA MET A 195 25.72 -5.97 -18.11
C MET A 195 25.33 -5.53 -16.68
N GLY A 196 25.43 -6.43 -15.71
CA GLY A 196 25.05 -6.17 -14.31
C GLY A 196 26.11 -5.43 -13.50
N GLY A 197 27.29 -5.19 -14.03
CA GLY A 197 28.40 -4.58 -13.30
C GLY A 197 29.14 -5.57 -12.40
N GLN A 198 30.17 -5.08 -11.70
CA GLN A 198 31.02 -5.88 -10.83
C GLN A 198 30.35 -6.08 -9.44
N PRO A 199 30.63 -7.21 -8.75
CA PRO A 199 30.20 -7.39 -7.37
C PRO A 199 30.95 -6.43 -6.43
N GLN A 200 30.27 -6.09 -5.34
CA GLN A 200 30.92 -5.51 -4.19
C GLN A 200 31.49 -6.66 -3.32
N VAL A 201 32.72 -6.54 -2.88
CA VAL A 201 33.38 -7.52 -2.00
C VAL A 201 33.09 -7.12 -0.56
N LEU A 202 32.48 -8.03 0.21
CA LEU A 202 32.22 -7.83 1.64
C LEU A 202 33.46 -8.10 2.49
N ALA A 203 33.43 -7.71 3.76
CA ALA A 203 34.54 -7.90 4.67
C ALA A 203 34.93 -9.38 4.93
N ASP A 204 33.98 -10.30 4.73
CA ASP A 204 34.16 -11.75 4.82
C ASP A 204 34.69 -12.39 3.51
N GLY A 205 34.98 -11.57 2.48
CA GLY A 205 35.42 -12.02 1.16
C GLY A 205 34.30 -12.49 0.24
N SER A 206 33.05 -12.51 0.69
CA SER A 206 31.91 -12.87 -0.16
C SER A 206 31.56 -11.74 -1.14
N SER A 207 30.95 -12.12 -2.27
CA SER A 207 30.54 -11.17 -3.31
C SER A 207 29.05 -10.86 -3.21
N LEU A 208 28.70 -9.58 -3.41
CA LEU A 208 27.34 -9.08 -3.37
C LEU A 208 27.10 -8.18 -4.60
N TRP A 209 25.97 -8.37 -5.28
CA TRP A 209 25.51 -7.52 -6.41
C TRP A 209 24.33 -6.68 -5.96
N LEU A 210 24.54 -5.69 -5.07
CA LEU A 210 23.43 -4.89 -4.52
C LEU A 210 22.65 -4.14 -5.61
N GLN A 211 23.28 -3.81 -6.73
CA GLN A 211 22.65 -3.21 -7.92
C GLN A 211 21.50 -4.04 -8.47
N ASN A 212 21.52 -5.36 -8.29
CA ASN A 212 20.45 -6.24 -8.75
C ASN A 212 19.12 -5.98 -8.01
N ALA A 213 19.15 -5.36 -6.82
CA ALA A 213 17.94 -4.92 -6.12
C ALA A 213 17.10 -3.93 -6.93
N GLY A 214 17.77 -3.10 -7.76
CA GLY A 214 17.11 -2.22 -8.72
C GLY A 214 16.90 -2.87 -10.09
N PHE A 215 17.96 -3.45 -10.64
CA PHE A 215 17.97 -3.95 -12.03
C PHE A 215 17.00 -5.10 -12.28
N ILE A 216 16.74 -5.96 -11.30
CA ILE A 216 15.83 -7.10 -11.47
C ILE A 216 14.42 -6.68 -11.90
N TRP A 217 13.96 -5.51 -11.53
CA TRP A 217 12.63 -5.02 -11.85
C TRP A 217 12.52 -4.47 -13.28
N VAL A 218 13.64 -4.06 -13.88
CA VAL A 218 13.68 -3.38 -15.19
C VAL A 218 13.00 -4.18 -16.29
N PRO A 219 13.32 -5.47 -16.54
CA PRO A 219 12.68 -6.23 -17.61
C PRO A 219 11.17 -6.41 -17.35
N PHE A 220 10.75 -6.60 -16.11
CA PHE A 220 9.34 -6.74 -15.78
C PHE A 220 8.58 -5.42 -15.94
N ILE A 221 9.18 -4.28 -15.54
CA ILE A 221 8.59 -2.95 -15.72
C ILE A 221 8.41 -2.68 -17.23
N LEU A 222 9.41 -2.95 -18.06
CA LEU A 222 9.33 -2.79 -19.51
C LEU A 222 8.21 -3.67 -20.09
N ALA A 223 8.19 -4.95 -19.74
CA ALA A 223 7.19 -5.89 -20.25
C ALA A 223 5.76 -5.44 -19.86
N VAL A 224 5.54 -5.11 -18.60
CA VAL A 224 4.21 -4.67 -18.13
C VAL A 224 3.81 -3.31 -18.71
N THR A 225 4.75 -2.39 -18.91
CA THR A 225 4.50 -1.12 -19.61
C THR A 225 3.98 -1.36 -21.02
N VAL A 226 4.66 -2.23 -21.81
CA VAL A 226 4.23 -2.61 -23.16
C VAL A 226 2.87 -3.30 -23.14
N ILE A 227 2.67 -4.26 -22.24
CA ILE A 227 1.39 -4.97 -22.08
C ILE A 227 0.27 -3.99 -21.72
N ALA A 228 0.50 -3.03 -20.82
CA ALA A 228 -0.47 -2.01 -20.45
C ALA A 228 -0.80 -1.09 -21.62
N TRP A 229 0.20 -0.65 -22.37
CA TRP A 229 0.01 0.24 -23.53
C TRP A 229 -0.82 -0.38 -24.65
N PHE A 230 -0.61 -1.65 -24.96
CA PHE A 230 -1.31 -2.34 -26.05
C PHE A 230 -2.52 -3.15 -25.61
N GLY A 231 -2.57 -3.61 -24.35
CA GLY A 231 -3.57 -4.54 -23.87
C GLY A 231 -4.70 -3.91 -23.05
N MET A 232 -4.49 -2.71 -22.46
CA MET A 232 -5.53 -2.00 -21.70
C MET A 232 -6.36 -1.07 -22.59
N ASN A 233 -7.44 -0.55 -22.03
CA ASN A 233 -8.32 0.41 -22.69
C ASN A 233 -8.43 1.71 -21.88
N ASP A 234 -8.69 2.81 -22.59
CA ASP A 234 -9.18 4.06 -22.03
C ASP A 234 -10.70 4.11 -22.13
N LEU A 235 -11.39 4.53 -21.09
CA LEU A 235 -12.84 4.77 -21.11
C LEU A 235 -13.09 6.28 -21.25
N SER A 236 -13.80 6.70 -22.30
CA SER A 236 -14.18 8.11 -22.49
C SER A 236 -15.13 8.61 -21.40
N SER A 237 -15.89 7.71 -20.78
CA SER A 237 -16.81 7.98 -19.68
C SER A 237 -16.14 8.07 -18.30
N ALA A 238 -14.87 7.73 -18.17
CA ALA A 238 -14.14 7.79 -16.91
C ALA A 238 -13.78 9.24 -16.54
N ARG A 239 -14.80 10.04 -16.24
CA ARG A 239 -14.67 11.43 -15.80
C ARG A 239 -15.11 11.54 -14.35
N ALA A 240 -14.28 12.15 -13.51
CA ALA A 240 -14.61 12.53 -12.15
C ALA A 240 -14.24 14.00 -11.96
N SER A 241 -15.18 14.80 -11.45
CA SER A 241 -14.90 16.18 -11.10
C SER A 241 -14.26 16.26 -9.73
N PHE A 242 -13.18 17.03 -9.61
CA PHE A 242 -12.54 17.33 -8.31
C PHE A 242 -13.55 17.95 -7.34
N SER A 243 -14.41 18.86 -7.81
CA SER A 243 -15.39 19.55 -6.98
C SER A 243 -16.42 18.60 -6.37
N GLU A 244 -16.84 17.55 -7.10
CA GLU A 244 -17.74 16.52 -6.57
C GLU A 244 -17.09 15.67 -5.49
N GLN A 245 -15.79 15.41 -5.61
CA GLN A 245 -15.03 14.65 -4.61
C GLN A 245 -14.64 15.49 -3.39
N ALA A 246 -14.44 16.80 -3.54
CA ALA A 246 -14.04 17.71 -2.46
C ALA A 246 -15.08 17.83 -1.31
N VAL A 247 -16.31 17.40 -1.52
CA VAL A 247 -17.36 17.35 -0.47
C VAL A 247 -16.91 16.52 0.75
N ILE A 248 -16.08 15.50 0.54
CA ILE A 248 -15.59 14.65 1.65
C ILE A 248 -14.78 15.40 2.69
N PHE A 249 -14.10 16.48 2.33
CA PHE A 249 -13.29 17.28 3.26
C PHE A 249 -14.15 17.98 4.34
N LYS A 250 -15.44 18.21 4.07
CA LYS A 250 -16.40 18.74 5.03
C LYS A 250 -17.00 17.65 5.93
N ARG A 251 -16.77 16.36 5.63
CA ARG A 251 -17.31 15.24 6.39
C ARG A 251 -16.36 14.84 7.52
N LYS A 252 -16.79 14.99 8.78
CA LYS A 252 -15.99 14.53 9.94
C LYS A 252 -15.59 13.05 9.85
N HIS A 253 -16.49 12.20 9.34
CA HIS A 253 -16.23 10.76 9.20
C HIS A 253 -15.14 10.44 8.20
N ASN A 254 -14.87 11.32 7.21
CA ASN A 254 -13.69 11.20 6.35
C ASN A 254 -12.40 11.25 7.18
N TRP A 255 -12.25 12.25 8.05
CA TRP A 255 -11.06 12.43 8.89
C TRP A 255 -10.90 11.34 9.96
N LEU A 256 -12.01 10.92 10.57
CA LEU A 256 -12.01 9.81 11.52
C LEU A 256 -11.57 8.51 10.85
N MET A 257 -12.05 8.21 9.64
CA MET A 257 -11.63 7.03 8.89
C MET A 257 -10.19 7.13 8.39
N CYS A 258 -9.70 8.32 8.01
CA CYS A 258 -8.29 8.54 7.74
C CYS A 258 -7.41 8.19 8.94
N TRP A 259 -7.80 8.60 10.15
CA TRP A 259 -7.09 8.30 11.40
C TRP A 259 -7.02 6.79 11.65
N LEU A 260 -8.15 6.11 11.55
CA LEU A 260 -8.23 4.66 11.75
C LEU A 260 -7.47 3.88 10.66
N TYR A 261 -7.55 4.35 9.41
CA TYR A 261 -6.87 3.69 8.30
C TYR A 261 -5.35 3.93 8.32
N LEU A 262 -4.89 5.07 8.82
CA LEU A 262 -3.48 5.31 9.12
C LEU A 262 -2.97 4.32 10.18
N ALA A 263 -3.78 3.99 11.19
CA ALA A 263 -3.40 3.02 12.21
C ALA A 263 -3.36 1.57 11.69
N THR A 264 -4.19 1.20 10.73
CA THR A 264 -4.25 -0.17 10.19
C THR A 264 -3.36 -0.33 8.96
N PHE A 265 -3.69 0.30 7.83
CA PHE A 265 -2.88 0.23 6.61
C PHE A 265 -1.53 0.90 6.79
N GLY A 266 -1.50 2.05 7.48
CA GLY A 266 -0.25 2.75 7.76
C GLY A 266 0.72 1.92 8.58
N SER A 267 0.21 1.18 9.58
CA SER A 267 1.04 0.23 10.34
C SER A 267 1.53 -0.92 9.47
N PHE A 268 0.67 -1.51 8.63
CA PHE A 268 1.07 -2.55 7.70
C PHE A 268 2.23 -2.12 6.81
N ILE A 269 2.09 -1.00 6.11
CA ILE A 269 3.10 -0.56 5.14
C ILE A 269 4.33 0.03 5.84
N GLY A 270 4.15 0.71 6.97
CA GLY A 270 5.24 1.30 7.74
C GLY A 270 6.11 0.26 8.44
N PHE A 271 5.51 -0.75 9.05
CA PHE A 271 6.28 -1.88 9.56
C PHE A 271 6.96 -2.64 8.43
N SER A 272 6.30 -2.84 7.28
CA SER A 272 6.94 -3.48 6.12
C SER A 272 8.21 -2.74 5.67
N ALA A 273 8.19 -1.40 5.71
CA ALA A 273 9.34 -0.57 5.35
C ALA A 273 10.47 -0.63 6.39
N ALA A 274 10.13 -0.70 7.67
CA ALA A 274 11.10 -0.63 8.76
C ALA A 274 11.65 -2.00 9.22
N PHE A 275 10.87 -3.07 9.03
CA PHE A 275 11.10 -4.37 9.65
C PHE A 275 12.49 -4.98 9.36
N PRO A 276 13.01 -4.97 8.11
CA PRO A 276 14.33 -5.53 7.84
C PRO A 276 15.44 -4.82 8.61
N LEU A 277 15.41 -3.48 8.67
CA LEU A 277 16.40 -2.71 9.40
C LEU A 277 16.23 -2.84 10.91
N LEU A 278 14.99 -2.91 11.40
CA LEU A 278 14.68 -3.13 12.80
C LEU A 278 15.22 -4.48 13.29
N ILE A 279 15.08 -5.55 12.51
CA ILE A 279 15.69 -6.85 12.83
C ILE A 279 17.20 -6.70 12.90
N LYS A 280 17.84 -6.10 11.88
CA LYS A 280 19.28 -5.95 11.81
C LYS A 280 19.86 -5.17 13.00
N THR A 281 19.16 -4.11 13.42
CA THR A 281 19.64 -3.26 14.52
C THR A 281 19.41 -3.87 15.90
N SER A 282 18.29 -4.62 16.06
CA SER A 282 17.94 -5.25 17.35
C SER A 282 18.58 -6.62 17.55
N PHE A 283 18.82 -7.36 16.45
CA PHE A 283 19.40 -8.71 16.45
C PHE A 283 20.50 -8.81 15.38
N PRO A 284 21.69 -8.22 15.63
CA PRO A 284 22.76 -8.14 14.62
C PRO A 284 23.25 -9.50 14.10
N GLU A 285 23.11 -10.55 14.90
CA GLU A 285 23.47 -11.94 14.58
C GLU A 285 22.51 -12.59 13.57
N VAL A 286 21.31 -12.02 13.39
CA VAL A 286 20.29 -12.58 12.51
C VAL A 286 20.42 -11.98 11.10
N ILE A 287 20.33 -12.85 10.09
CA ILE A 287 20.25 -12.42 8.70
C ILE A 287 18.83 -11.89 8.44
N ALA A 288 18.60 -10.60 8.71
CA ALA A 288 17.30 -9.94 8.67
C ALA A 288 16.50 -10.22 7.38
N LEU A 289 17.20 -10.22 6.23
CA LEU A 289 16.56 -10.39 4.93
C LEU A 289 15.96 -11.79 4.70
N LYS A 290 16.33 -12.81 5.49
CA LYS A 290 15.71 -14.15 5.42
C LYS A 290 14.28 -14.16 5.97
N PHE A 291 13.92 -13.23 6.83
CA PHE A 291 12.65 -13.21 7.54
C PHE A 291 11.75 -12.03 7.15
N ALA A 292 12.32 -10.99 6.57
CA ALA A 292 11.65 -9.72 6.34
C ALA A 292 10.36 -9.84 5.52
N PHE A 293 10.34 -10.68 4.48
CA PHE A 293 9.20 -10.86 3.58
C PHE A 293 7.97 -11.49 4.26
N LEU A 294 8.16 -12.21 5.37
CA LEU A 294 7.07 -12.92 6.05
C LEU A 294 6.00 -11.96 6.58
N GLY A 295 6.42 -10.83 7.14
CA GLY A 295 5.48 -9.84 7.67
C GLY A 295 4.49 -9.31 6.62
N PRO A 296 4.97 -8.64 5.56
CA PRO A 296 4.11 -8.18 4.48
C PRO A 296 3.30 -9.28 3.80
N LEU A 297 3.86 -10.50 3.66
CA LEU A 297 3.16 -11.65 3.11
C LEU A 297 1.91 -11.98 3.93
N VAL A 298 2.11 -12.21 5.22
CA VAL A 298 1.01 -12.61 6.12
C VAL A 298 -0.02 -11.49 6.22
N GLY A 299 0.41 -10.24 6.41
CA GLY A 299 -0.49 -9.09 6.49
C GLY A 299 -1.33 -8.88 5.23
N ALA A 300 -0.75 -9.10 4.04
CA ALA A 300 -1.49 -9.01 2.78
C ALA A 300 -2.51 -10.15 2.62
N LEU A 301 -2.12 -11.38 2.95
CA LEU A 301 -2.98 -12.56 2.80
C LEU A 301 -4.18 -12.57 3.75
N VAL A 302 -4.05 -12.02 4.96
CA VAL A 302 -5.15 -11.98 5.95
C VAL A 302 -6.11 -10.81 5.77
N ARG A 303 -5.80 -9.84 4.92
CA ARG A 303 -6.66 -8.68 4.66
C ARG A 303 -8.10 -9.04 4.24
N PRO A 304 -8.33 -9.99 3.31
CA PRO A 304 -9.69 -10.42 2.97
C PRO A 304 -10.46 -11.01 4.16
N LEU A 305 -9.76 -11.70 5.07
CA LEU A 305 -10.35 -12.22 6.30
C LEU A 305 -10.90 -11.10 7.18
N GLY A 306 -10.19 -9.98 7.30
CA GLY A 306 -10.65 -8.80 8.03
C GLY A 306 -11.94 -8.21 7.48
N GLY A 307 -12.06 -8.13 6.15
CA GLY A 307 -13.30 -7.71 5.48
C GLY A 307 -14.47 -8.68 5.73
N TRP A 308 -14.22 -9.99 5.63
CA TRP A 308 -15.23 -11.02 5.88
C TRP A 308 -15.70 -11.04 7.35
N LEU A 309 -14.78 -10.89 8.30
CA LEU A 309 -15.14 -10.75 9.73
C LEU A 309 -15.99 -9.51 9.98
N ALA A 310 -15.64 -8.39 9.34
CA ALA A 310 -16.41 -7.14 9.42
C ALA A 310 -17.84 -7.29 8.89
N ASP A 311 -18.03 -8.06 7.82
CA ASP A 311 -19.36 -8.36 7.28
C ASP A 311 -20.21 -9.21 8.25
N LYS A 312 -19.59 -10.13 8.99
CA LYS A 312 -20.31 -11.04 9.91
C LYS A 312 -20.54 -10.48 11.30
N LEU A 313 -19.55 -9.78 11.85
CA LEU A 313 -19.54 -9.38 13.27
C LEU A 313 -19.78 -7.88 13.48
N GLY A 314 -19.79 -7.11 12.38
CA GLY A 314 -19.79 -5.65 12.37
C GLY A 314 -18.38 -5.06 12.33
N GLY A 315 -18.16 -4.12 11.40
CA GLY A 315 -16.85 -3.53 11.16
C GLY A 315 -16.26 -2.83 12.38
N ALA A 316 -17.07 -2.07 13.10
CA ALA A 316 -16.63 -1.34 14.29
C ALA A 316 -16.17 -2.26 15.43
N LYS A 317 -16.86 -3.39 15.66
CA LYS A 317 -16.47 -4.35 16.70
C LYS A 317 -15.14 -5.02 16.33
N VAL A 318 -15.02 -5.50 15.10
CA VAL A 318 -13.78 -6.14 14.61
C VAL A 318 -12.61 -5.16 14.70
N THR A 319 -12.79 -3.92 14.24
CA THR A 319 -11.76 -2.88 14.27
C THR A 319 -11.33 -2.52 15.70
N LEU A 320 -12.31 -2.39 16.63
CA LEU A 320 -12.01 -2.07 18.01
C LEU A 320 -11.18 -3.16 18.70
N TRP A 321 -11.61 -4.41 18.62
CA TRP A 321 -10.86 -5.53 19.20
C TRP A 321 -9.52 -5.74 18.51
N ASN A 322 -9.45 -5.46 17.21
CA ASN A 322 -8.19 -5.52 16.47
C ASN A 322 -7.16 -4.53 17.02
N PHE A 323 -7.54 -3.27 17.34
CA PHE A 323 -6.63 -2.33 17.99
C PHE A 323 -6.18 -2.78 19.37
N VAL A 324 -7.06 -3.40 20.17
CA VAL A 324 -6.69 -4.00 21.46
C VAL A 324 -5.62 -5.07 21.25
N LEU A 325 -5.82 -5.97 20.28
CA LEU A 325 -4.83 -7.01 19.94
C LEU A 325 -3.52 -6.40 19.44
N MET A 326 -3.56 -5.34 18.62
CA MET A 326 -2.34 -4.65 18.17
C MET A 326 -1.52 -4.14 19.36
N ILE A 327 -2.15 -3.55 20.36
CA ILE A 327 -1.48 -3.09 21.59
C ILE A 327 -0.84 -4.27 22.33
N VAL A 328 -1.57 -5.37 22.50
CA VAL A 328 -1.06 -6.58 23.17
C VAL A 328 0.17 -7.12 22.41
N MET A 329 0.10 -7.16 21.07
CA MET A 329 1.23 -7.63 20.24
C MET A 329 2.44 -6.69 20.34
N VAL A 330 2.23 -5.38 20.41
CA VAL A 330 3.32 -4.40 20.62
C VAL A 330 4.01 -4.64 21.97
N PHE A 331 3.26 -4.88 23.04
CA PHE A 331 3.88 -5.24 24.33
C PHE A 331 4.60 -6.59 24.26
N GLY A 332 4.08 -7.54 23.51
CA GLY A 332 4.78 -8.80 23.23
C GLY A 332 6.10 -8.59 22.49
N VAL A 333 6.11 -7.73 21.47
CA VAL A 333 7.34 -7.33 20.76
C VAL A 333 8.35 -6.71 21.73
N LEU A 334 7.91 -5.74 22.55
CA LEU A 334 8.77 -5.08 23.56
C LEU A 334 9.32 -6.05 24.59
N HIS A 335 8.56 -7.10 24.95
CA HIS A 335 9.01 -8.12 25.90
C HIS A 335 10.19 -8.93 25.37
N PHE A 336 10.20 -9.25 24.08
CA PHE A 336 11.21 -10.07 23.43
C PHE A 336 12.38 -9.27 22.83
N LEU A 337 12.33 -7.94 22.83
CA LEU A 337 13.47 -7.11 22.41
C LEU A 337 14.64 -7.22 23.41
N PRO A 338 15.90 -7.18 22.93
CA PRO A 338 17.07 -7.04 23.79
C PRO A 338 16.97 -5.75 24.60
N LYS A 339 17.31 -5.81 25.89
CA LYS A 339 17.36 -4.65 26.78
C LYS A 339 18.80 -4.22 26.97
N GLY A 340 19.14 -3.00 26.54
CA GLY A 340 20.54 -2.51 26.63
C GLY A 340 21.52 -3.32 25.77
N GLY A 341 21.04 -3.98 24.72
CA GLY A 341 21.86 -4.83 23.85
C GLY A 341 22.07 -6.26 24.34
N GLU A 342 21.49 -6.63 25.50
CA GLU A 342 21.61 -7.97 26.06
C GLU A 342 20.25 -8.67 26.20
N GLY A 343 20.27 -9.99 26.10
CA GLY A 343 19.07 -10.82 26.22
C GLY A 343 18.15 -10.73 25.01
N GLY A 344 16.85 -10.88 25.24
CA GLY A 344 15.85 -10.94 24.18
C GLY A 344 15.73 -12.31 23.53
N SER A 345 14.75 -12.45 22.65
CA SER A 345 14.55 -13.68 21.86
C SER A 345 14.10 -13.31 20.46
N PHE A 346 14.92 -13.57 19.46
CA PHE A 346 14.56 -13.29 18.07
C PHE A 346 13.28 -14.00 17.64
N TYR A 347 13.13 -15.29 17.96
CA TYR A 347 11.92 -16.04 17.56
C TYR A 347 10.68 -15.59 18.30
N GLY A 348 10.78 -15.18 19.56
CA GLY A 348 9.70 -14.54 20.30
C GLY A 348 9.32 -13.20 19.70
N PHE A 349 10.29 -12.35 19.41
CA PHE A 349 10.11 -11.08 18.68
C PHE A 349 9.46 -11.30 17.32
N LEU A 350 9.98 -12.23 16.51
CA LEU A 350 9.43 -12.56 15.20
C LEU A 350 7.98 -13.03 15.30
N GLY A 351 7.67 -13.95 16.23
CA GLY A 351 6.32 -14.46 16.44
C GLY A 351 5.32 -13.36 16.77
N MET A 352 5.67 -12.47 17.72
CA MET A 352 4.81 -11.33 18.10
C MET A 352 4.67 -10.32 16.96
N PHE A 353 5.74 -10.10 16.20
CA PHE A 353 5.69 -9.21 15.03
C PHE A 353 4.83 -9.79 13.91
N MET A 354 4.87 -11.12 13.68
CA MET A 354 3.97 -11.79 12.72
C MET A 354 2.50 -11.64 13.15
N LEU A 355 2.18 -11.81 14.44
CA LEU A 355 0.84 -11.56 14.97
C LEU A 355 0.44 -10.08 14.81
N LEU A 356 1.37 -9.15 14.99
CA LEU A 356 1.15 -7.73 14.72
C LEU A 356 0.84 -7.49 13.23
N PHE A 357 1.55 -8.11 12.29
CA PHE A 357 1.23 -8.05 10.87
C PHE A 357 -0.14 -8.65 10.54
N ILE A 358 -0.52 -9.77 11.16
CA ILE A 358 -1.86 -10.35 11.03
C ILE A 358 -2.92 -9.33 11.46
N THR A 359 -2.76 -8.72 12.62
CA THR A 359 -3.71 -7.72 13.12
C THR A 359 -3.75 -6.48 12.23
N THR A 360 -2.62 -5.99 11.70
CA THR A 360 -2.64 -4.88 10.73
C THR A 360 -3.39 -5.24 9.46
N GLY A 361 -3.24 -6.46 8.95
CA GLY A 361 -3.97 -6.97 7.79
C GLY A 361 -5.48 -7.09 8.03
N VAL A 362 -5.88 -7.70 9.13
CA VAL A 362 -7.30 -7.79 9.55
C VAL A 362 -7.90 -6.40 9.72
N GLY A 363 -7.21 -5.52 10.44
CA GLY A 363 -7.62 -4.14 10.64
C GLY A 363 -7.76 -3.36 9.33
N ASN A 364 -6.84 -3.57 8.38
CA ASN A 364 -6.91 -2.96 7.06
C ASN A 364 -8.20 -3.39 6.30
N GLY A 365 -8.54 -4.68 6.34
CA GLY A 365 -9.79 -5.18 5.76
C GLY A 365 -11.03 -4.63 6.44
N SER A 366 -11.07 -4.63 7.77
CA SER A 366 -12.25 -4.20 8.55
C SER A 366 -12.51 -2.69 8.45
N THR A 367 -11.48 -1.85 8.57
CA THR A 367 -11.63 -0.38 8.43
C THR A 367 -12.04 0.01 7.02
N PHE A 368 -11.49 -0.66 5.99
CA PHE A 368 -11.89 -0.41 4.60
C PHE A 368 -13.37 -0.73 4.36
N ARG A 369 -13.88 -1.79 5.01
CA ARG A 369 -15.28 -2.21 4.94
C ARG A 369 -16.23 -1.28 5.69
N MET A 370 -15.78 -0.61 6.77
CA MET A 370 -16.59 0.34 7.52
C MET A 370 -17.02 1.56 6.68
N ILE A 371 -16.17 2.05 5.78
CA ILE A 371 -16.41 3.30 5.04
C ILE A 371 -17.73 3.29 4.26
N PRO A 372 -18.02 2.31 3.38
CA PRO A 372 -19.29 2.27 2.66
C PRO A 372 -20.51 2.19 3.59
N VAL A 373 -20.41 1.46 4.70
CA VAL A 373 -21.50 1.31 5.69
C VAL A 373 -21.80 2.65 6.37
N ILE A 374 -20.77 3.37 6.81
CA ILE A 374 -20.90 4.68 7.46
C ILE A 374 -21.57 5.69 6.52
N PHE A 375 -21.07 5.84 5.29
CA PHE A 375 -21.61 6.83 4.37
C PHE A 375 -23.00 6.47 3.88
N ARG A 376 -23.31 5.18 3.69
CA ARG A 376 -24.67 4.72 3.40
C ARG A 376 -25.62 5.12 4.53
N THR A 377 -25.28 4.83 5.80
CA THR A 377 -26.09 5.18 6.98
C THR A 377 -26.32 6.68 7.09
N LEU A 378 -25.32 7.51 6.81
CA LEU A 378 -25.43 8.98 6.81
C LEU A 378 -26.44 9.47 5.78
N HIS A 379 -26.35 8.96 4.54
CA HIS A 379 -27.25 9.35 3.47
C HIS A 379 -28.68 8.81 3.67
N GLU A 380 -28.83 7.58 4.16
CA GLU A 380 -30.14 7.02 4.52
C GLU A 380 -30.83 7.86 5.59
N LYS A 381 -30.12 8.24 6.66
CA LYS A 381 -30.67 9.14 7.71
C LYS A 381 -31.05 10.51 7.16
N SER A 382 -30.27 11.08 6.25
CA SER A 382 -30.58 12.38 5.63
C SER A 382 -31.77 12.32 4.66
N ALA A 383 -32.13 11.14 4.20
CA ALA A 383 -33.22 10.90 3.25
C ALA A 383 -34.51 10.36 3.91
N LEU A 384 -34.53 10.23 5.24
CA LEU A 384 -35.72 9.84 5.99
C LEU A 384 -36.86 10.87 5.74
N GLY A 385 -38.05 10.35 5.39
CA GLY A 385 -39.22 11.18 5.09
C GLY A 385 -39.24 11.84 3.71
N ARG A 386 -38.22 11.59 2.85
CA ARG A 386 -38.18 12.10 1.47
C ARG A 386 -38.85 11.15 0.48
N LYS A 387 -39.18 11.70 -0.73
CA LYS A 387 -39.74 10.93 -1.84
C LYS A 387 -38.79 9.79 -2.29
N PRO A 388 -39.32 8.67 -2.84
CA PRO A 388 -38.54 7.51 -3.28
C PRO A 388 -37.34 7.87 -4.19
N GLU A 389 -37.56 8.77 -5.17
CA GLU A 389 -36.53 9.25 -6.10
C GLU A 389 -35.38 9.96 -5.40
N GLN A 390 -35.70 10.79 -4.39
CA GLN A 390 -34.70 11.49 -3.58
C GLN A 390 -33.90 10.53 -2.68
N ARG A 391 -34.53 9.46 -2.23
CA ARG A 391 -33.87 8.40 -1.46
C ARG A 391 -32.92 7.60 -2.35
N GLU A 392 -33.32 7.28 -3.57
CA GLU A 392 -32.44 6.62 -4.54
C GLU A 392 -31.24 7.49 -4.90
N GLN A 393 -31.45 8.79 -5.11
CA GLN A 393 -30.36 9.73 -5.37
C GLN A 393 -29.40 9.85 -4.18
N ALA A 394 -29.91 9.83 -2.94
CA ALA A 394 -29.08 9.83 -1.73
C ALA A 394 -28.18 8.58 -1.66
N LEU A 395 -28.69 7.40 -2.00
CA LEU A 395 -27.89 6.17 -2.07
C LEU A 395 -26.82 6.21 -3.16
N LYS A 396 -27.13 6.79 -4.32
CA LYS A 396 -26.14 7.02 -5.40
C LYS A 396 -25.01 7.95 -4.91
N ASN A 397 -25.37 9.02 -4.19
CA ASN A 397 -24.41 9.96 -3.60
C ASN A 397 -23.56 9.31 -2.50
N ALA A 398 -24.16 8.44 -1.66
CA ALA A 398 -23.44 7.66 -0.67
C ALA A 398 -22.34 6.80 -1.29
N GLY A 399 -22.62 6.15 -2.42
CA GLY A 399 -21.63 5.37 -3.18
C GLY A 399 -20.47 6.23 -3.71
N LYS A 400 -20.77 7.42 -4.25
CA LYS A 400 -19.75 8.36 -4.74
C LYS A 400 -18.86 8.88 -3.60
N GLU A 401 -19.47 9.34 -2.49
CA GLU A 401 -18.72 9.81 -1.32
C GLU A 401 -17.88 8.69 -0.70
N SER A 402 -18.41 7.47 -0.58
CA SER A 402 -17.65 6.32 -0.08
C SER A 402 -16.41 6.03 -0.91
N ALA A 403 -16.53 6.06 -2.24
CA ALA A 403 -15.39 5.82 -3.13
C ALA A 403 -14.30 6.91 -2.99
N ALA A 404 -14.72 8.17 -2.88
CA ALA A 404 -13.80 9.28 -2.66
C ALA A 404 -13.08 9.17 -1.30
N VAL A 405 -13.82 8.81 -0.23
CA VAL A 405 -13.24 8.61 1.12
C VAL A 405 -12.29 7.42 1.15
N LEU A 406 -12.61 6.32 0.48
CA LEU A 406 -11.70 5.17 0.35
C LEU A 406 -10.37 5.58 -0.32
N GLY A 407 -10.45 6.34 -1.40
CA GLY A 407 -9.27 6.87 -2.10
C GLY A 407 -8.44 7.79 -1.19
N PHE A 408 -9.06 8.79 -0.58
CA PHE A 408 -8.38 9.75 0.29
C PHE A 408 -7.82 9.10 1.56
N SER A 409 -8.60 8.25 2.24
CA SER A 409 -8.12 7.50 3.42
C SER A 409 -6.92 6.62 3.07
N SER A 410 -6.88 6.03 1.86
CA SER A 410 -5.74 5.24 1.41
C SER A 410 -4.48 6.09 1.20
N ALA A 411 -4.62 7.35 0.78
CA ALA A 411 -3.50 8.27 0.65
C ALA A 411 -2.95 8.68 2.03
N ILE A 412 -3.85 9.06 2.96
CA ILE A 412 -3.45 9.39 4.33
C ILE A 412 -2.83 8.17 5.03
N GLY A 413 -3.43 6.98 4.88
CA GLY A 413 -2.88 5.74 5.44
C GLY A 413 -1.47 5.43 4.93
N ALA A 414 -1.16 5.76 3.69
CA ALA A 414 0.16 5.52 3.10
C ALA A 414 1.28 6.32 3.80
N PHE A 415 0.98 7.43 4.49
CA PHE A 415 1.97 8.16 5.30
C PHE A 415 2.53 7.32 6.46
N GLY A 416 1.88 6.22 6.85
CA GLY A 416 2.47 5.26 7.78
C GLY A 416 3.82 4.72 7.33
N ALA A 417 4.04 4.57 6.03
CA ALA A 417 5.33 4.20 5.46
C ALA A 417 6.42 5.27 5.66
N PHE A 418 6.05 6.51 5.99
CA PHE A 418 6.97 7.55 6.41
C PHE A 418 7.11 7.60 7.93
N PHE A 419 5.99 7.71 8.64
CA PHE A 419 6.00 7.95 10.09
C PHE A 419 6.65 6.81 10.88
N ILE A 420 6.38 5.54 10.53
CA ILE A 420 6.86 4.40 11.32
C ILE A 420 8.38 4.22 11.20
N PRO A 421 9.00 4.15 10.01
CA PRO A 421 10.45 4.09 9.91
C PRO A 421 11.13 5.30 10.56
N LYS A 422 10.58 6.51 10.35
CA LYS A 422 11.13 7.73 10.97
C LYS A 422 11.03 7.70 12.50
N SER A 423 9.93 7.18 13.06
CA SER A 423 9.78 7.03 14.50
C SER A 423 10.84 6.09 15.08
N PHE A 424 11.15 4.97 14.40
CA PHE A 424 12.24 4.07 14.83
C PHE A 424 13.60 4.75 14.75
N GLY A 425 13.91 5.43 13.64
CA GLY A 425 15.16 6.18 13.51
C GLY A 425 15.33 7.22 14.61
N THR A 426 14.28 8.00 14.88
CA THR A 426 14.28 9.00 15.95
C THR A 426 14.41 8.36 17.34
N SER A 427 13.68 7.27 17.60
CA SER A 427 13.78 6.53 18.87
C SER A 427 15.21 6.04 19.11
N MET A 428 15.82 5.40 18.12
CA MET A 428 17.21 4.91 18.22
C MET A 428 18.22 6.05 18.41
N ALA A 429 18.04 7.17 17.72
CA ALA A 429 18.93 8.32 17.88
C ALA A 429 18.83 8.98 19.27
N LEU A 430 17.64 9.01 19.88
CA LEU A 430 17.41 9.68 21.16
C LEU A 430 17.62 8.76 22.38
N THR A 431 17.28 7.49 22.26
CA THR A 431 17.23 6.54 23.40
C THR A 431 18.13 5.33 23.24
N GLY A 432 18.75 5.16 22.08
CA GLY A 432 19.59 3.99 21.77
C GLY A 432 18.80 2.73 21.38
N GLY A 433 17.46 2.75 21.46
CA GLY A 433 16.61 1.60 21.14
C GLY A 433 15.28 1.99 20.46
N PRO A 434 14.51 1.00 19.97
CA PRO A 434 13.26 1.23 19.27
C PRO A 434 12.03 1.41 20.20
N GLU A 435 12.21 1.24 21.53
CA GLU A 435 11.14 1.11 22.51
C GLU A 435 10.25 2.35 22.57
N MET A 436 10.84 3.56 22.50
CA MET A 436 10.07 4.81 22.52
C MET A 436 9.08 4.88 21.35
N ALA A 437 9.48 4.44 20.15
CA ALA A 437 8.59 4.40 19.00
C ALA A 437 7.41 3.44 19.23
N PHE A 438 7.65 2.26 19.82
CA PHE A 438 6.58 1.33 20.15
C PHE A 438 5.59 1.89 21.16
N TYR A 439 6.04 2.59 22.21
CA TYR A 439 5.16 3.26 23.16
C TYR A 439 4.31 4.36 22.49
N MET A 440 4.89 5.10 21.53
CA MET A 440 4.12 6.07 20.72
C MET A 440 3.03 5.38 19.90
N PHE A 441 3.31 4.21 19.32
CA PHE A 441 2.30 3.43 18.59
C PHE A 441 1.20 2.92 19.50
N VAL A 442 1.51 2.48 20.72
CA VAL A 442 0.50 2.13 21.76
C VAL A 442 -0.43 3.33 22.01
N GLY A 443 0.12 4.52 22.25
CA GLY A 443 -0.68 5.74 22.44
C GLY A 443 -1.58 6.05 21.25
N PHE A 444 -1.05 5.87 20.02
CA PHE A 444 -1.82 6.05 18.79
C PHE A 444 -2.97 5.04 18.68
N TYR A 445 -2.72 3.75 18.93
CA TYR A 445 -3.76 2.71 18.88
C TYR A 445 -4.80 2.90 19.98
N LEU A 446 -4.42 3.37 21.17
CA LEU A 446 -5.39 3.76 22.23
C LEU A 446 -6.34 4.86 21.73
N SER A 447 -5.82 5.89 21.06
CA SER A 447 -6.65 6.93 20.45
C SER A 447 -7.63 6.35 19.42
N CYS A 448 -7.18 5.36 18.63
CA CYS A 448 -8.05 4.67 17.67
C CYS A 448 -9.14 3.83 18.33
N ILE A 449 -8.86 3.20 19.47
CA ILE A 449 -9.88 2.50 20.28
C ILE A 449 -10.95 3.51 20.73
N VAL A 450 -10.55 4.67 21.28
CA VAL A 450 -11.47 5.72 21.72
C VAL A 450 -12.33 6.21 20.55
N VAL A 451 -11.73 6.51 19.41
CA VAL A 451 -12.45 6.95 18.20
C VAL A 451 -13.44 5.88 17.73
N THR A 452 -12.99 4.62 17.63
CA THR A 452 -13.83 3.52 17.15
C THR A 452 -15.00 3.28 18.09
N TRP A 453 -14.74 3.25 19.40
CA TRP A 453 -15.78 3.04 20.41
C TRP A 453 -16.79 4.19 20.41
N TRP A 454 -16.31 5.43 20.46
CA TRP A 454 -17.17 6.60 20.61
C TRP A 454 -18.11 6.81 19.43
N TRP A 455 -17.59 6.69 18.20
CA TRP A 455 -18.32 7.03 16.98
C TRP A 455 -19.06 5.87 16.35
N TYR A 456 -18.58 4.62 16.53
CA TYR A 456 -19.02 3.49 15.73
C TYR A 456 -19.46 2.25 16.51
N ALA A 457 -18.88 1.94 17.68
CA ALA A 457 -19.10 0.67 18.36
C ALA A 457 -20.04 0.74 19.57
N ARG A 458 -20.15 1.88 20.27
CA ARG A 458 -21.00 2.01 21.48
C ARG A 458 -22.47 1.91 21.14
N LYS A 459 -23.29 1.46 22.09
CA LYS A 459 -24.77 1.50 22.00
C LYS A 459 -25.23 2.97 21.84
N GLY A 460 -26.01 3.23 20.78
CA GLY A 460 -26.48 4.59 20.48
C GLY A 460 -25.44 5.44 19.68
N ALA A 461 -24.41 4.85 19.10
CA ALA A 461 -23.52 5.55 18.20
C ALA A 461 -24.28 6.17 17.02
N ALA A 462 -23.82 7.34 16.54
CA ALA A 462 -24.49 8.05 15.47
C ALA A 462 -24.46 7.27 14.12
N THR A 463 -23.41 6.49 13.89
CA THR A 463 -23.20 5.68 12.69
C THR A 463 -22.65 4.31 13.09
N PRO A 464 -23.47 3.43 13.70
CA PRO A 464 -23.04 2.08 14.04
C PRO A 464 -22.74 1.30 12.76
N CYS A 465 -21.66 0.49 12.77
CA CYS A 465 -21.28 -0.32 11.63
C CYS A 465 -20.54 -1.62 12.03
#